data_7810514b2bbec5c6870764cbe507c434
#
_entry.id   7810514b2bbec5c6870764cbe507c434
#
_cell.length_a   1.000
_cell.length_b   1.000
_cell.length_c   1.000
_cell.angle_alpha   90.00
_cell.angle_beta   90.00
_cell.angle_gamma   90.00
#
_symmetry.space_group_name_H-M   'P 1'
#
loop_
_entity.id
_entity.type
_entity.pdbx_description
1 polymer ?
#
loop_
_entity_poly.entity_id
_entity_poly.type
_entity_poly.pdbx_seq_one_letter_code
_entity_poly.pdbx_strand_id
1 'polypeptide(L)'
;MGHEWLNDRLMDAVNKLAATHAGLDESQTTLNAQVPSGFKPLDNESMQIIHDRDHWVAVATMGGEVLLADSLNRGISDYVIAQLKELYKRNIDLDGCLSVTKVQCDQQTNSADCGLYAAAFVFEWATCSSNLQCGFVCGSMRKHLRRCLVESRVIPFPRQRKSGRSTHISKEKVVVKV
;
A
#
# COMPACT_ATOMS: atom_id res chain seq x y z
N MET A 1 10.42 22.54 -5.67
CA MET A 1 10.51 21.52 -4.60
C MET A 1 10.83 20.20 -5.28
N GLY A 2 12.01 19.62 -4.99
CA GLY A 2 12.56 18.48 -5.69
C GLY A 2 11.66 17.25 -5.63
N HIS A 3 11.74 16.43 -6.68
CA HIS A 3 11.17 15.10 -6.74
C HIS A 3 12.04 14.15 -5.90
N GLU A 4 12.16 14.43 -4.59
CA GLU A 4 12.88 13.54 -3.68
C GLU A 4 12.02 12.33 -3.32
N TRP A 5 12.65 11.17 -3.27
CA TRP A 5 12.04 9.93 -2.79
C TRP A 5 11.62 10.07 -1.33
N LEU A 6 10.48 9.53 -0.99
CA LEU A 6 10.06 9.45 0.41
C LEU A 6 10.83 8.30 1.09
N ASN A 7 11.37 8.57 2.26
CA ASN A 7 12.20 7.63 3.00
C ASN A 7 11.38 6.75 3.96
N ASP A 8 12.03 5.73 4.51
CA ASP A 8 11.44 4.77 5.44
C ASP A 8 10.70 5.44 6.60
N ARG A 9 11.28 6.47 7.21
CA ARG A 9 10.68 7.15 8.36
C ARG A 9 9.32 7.78 8.02
N LEU A 10 9.21 8.33 6.81
CA LEU A 10 7.94 8.90 6.34
C LEU A 10 6.93 7.79 6.06
N MET A 11 7.36 6.67 5.45
CA MET A 11 6.48 5.53 5.20
C MET A 11 6.01 4.88 6.50
N ASP A 12 6.88 4.75 7.49
CA ASP A 12 6.50 4.23 8.81
C ASP A 12 5.51 5.17 9.51
N ALA A 13 5.69 6.49 9.38
CA ALA A 13 4.71 7.46 9.92
C ALA A 13 3.34 7.35 9.22
N VAL A 14 3.32 7.14 7.90
CA VAL A 14 2.10 6.89 7.13
C VAL A 14 1.42 5.61 7.58
N ASN A 15 2.17 4.51 7.69
CA ASN A 15 1.68 3.21 8.14
C ASN A 15 1.01 3.32 9.50
N LYS A 16 1.71 3.92 10.47
CA LYS A 16 1.19 4.14 11.81
C LYS A 16 -0.09 4.98 11.82
N LEU A 17 -0.10 6.09 11.06
CA LEU A 17 -1.25 6.99 11.00
C LEU A 17 -2.47 6.29 10.40
N ALA A 18 -2.30 5.53 9.33
CA ALA A 18 -3.37 4.80 8.67
C ALA A 18 -3.92 3.68 9.55
N ALA A 19 -3.06 2.86 10.17
CA ALA A 19 -3.46 1.79 11.06
C ALA A 19 -4.24 2.33 12.27
N THR A 20 -3.74 3.40 12.90
CA THR A 20 -4.43 4.07 14.02
C THR A 20 -5.81 4.60 13.59
N HIS A 21 -5.91 5.20 12.41
CA HIS A 21 -7.19 5.72 11.90
C HIS A 21 -8.21 4.62 11.66
N ALA A 22 -7.75 3.48 11.13
CA ALA A 22 -8.60 2.33 10.85
C ALA A 22 -8.91 1.48 12.09
N GLY A 23 -8.34 1.79 13.25
CA GLY A 23 -8.49 0.98 14.48
C GLY A 23 -7.77 -0.37 14.41
N LEU A 24 -6.70 -0.45 13.61
CA LEU A 24 -5.87 -1.65 13.46
C LEU A 24 -4.67 -1.59 14.39
N ASP A 25 -4.26 -2.74 14.90
CA ASP A 25 -3.31 -2.79 16.00
C ASP A 25 -1.86 -2.50 15.59
N GLU A 26 -1.28 -3.01 14.58
CA GLU A 26 0.16 -2.86 14.37
C GLU A 26 0.57 -2.54 12.93
N SER A 27 1.14 -1.37 12.73
CA SER A 27 2.03 -1.12 11.60
C SER A 27 3.45 -1.53 11.96
N GLN A 28 4.12 -2.28 11.12
CA GLN A 28 5.52 -2.66 11.29
C GLN A 28 6.43 -1.72 10.50
N THR A 29 7.67 -1.52 10.99
CA THR A 29 8.62 -0.68 10.28
C THR A 29 9.01 -1.28 8.93
N THR A 30 9.10 -0.44 7.91
CA THR A 30 9.53 -0.83 6.57
C THR A 30 10.97 -1.40 6.53
N LEU A 31 11.80 -1.04 7.52
CA LEU A 31 13.16 -1.54 7.67
C LEU A 31 13.22 -3.04 7.96
N ASN A 32 12.14 -3.65 8.43
CA ASN A 32 12.07 -5.10 8.63
C ASN A 32 12.34 -5.89 7.35
N ALA A 33 12.05 -5.30 6.18
CA ALA A 33 12.40 -5.89 4.89
C ALA A 33 13.90 -6.17 4.68
N GLN A 34 14.77 -5.50 5.43
CA GLN A 34 16.22 -5.64 5.35
C GLN A 34 16.76 -6.75 6.27
N VAL A 35 15.92 -7.34 7.11
CA VAL A 35 16.30 -8.35 8.10
C VAL A 35 15.58 -9.66 7.79
N PRO A 36 16.28 -10.79 7.64
CA PRO A 36 15.63 -12.09 7.48
C PRO A 36 14.64 -12.35 8.63
N SER A 37 13.43 -12.75 8.32
CA SER A 37 12.34 -12.92 9.29
C SER A 37 12.08 -11.67 10.15
N GLY A 38 12.25 -10.50 9.55
CA GLY A 38 12.10 -9.23 10.25
C GLY A 38 10.64 -8.85 10.51
N PHE A 39 9.72 -9.30 9.65
CA PHE A 39 8.30 -9.06 9.86
C PHE A 39 7.66 -10.14 10.76
N LYS A 40 6.79 -9.71 11.64
CA LYS A 40 5.92 -10.60 12.40
C LYS A 40 4.66 -10.90 11.60
N PRO A 41 4.15 -12.15 11.66
CA PRO A 41 2.86 -12.47 11.05
C PRO A 41 1.75 -11.58 11.59
N LEU A 42 0.90 -11.10 10.69
CA LEU A 42 -0.30 -10.34 11.01
C LEU A 42 -1.49 -11.30 11.17
N ASP A 43 -2.28 -11.08 12.21
CA ASP A 43 -3.34 -12.00 12.60
C ASP A 43 -4.73 -11.55 12.13
N ASN A 44 -4.87 -10.26 11.88
CA ASN A 44 -6.14 -9.59 11.59
C ASN A 44 -6.03 -8.78 10.29
N GLU A 45 -7.09 -8.06 9.98
CA GLU A 45 -7.05 -7.05 8.94
C GLU A 45 -5.90 -6.07 9.20
N SER A 46 -5.21 -5.74 8.15
CA SER A 46 -4.01 -4.93 8.22
C SER A 46 -3.82 -4.12 6.94
N MET A 47 -3.06 -3.06 7.04
CA MET A 47 -2.60 -2.32 5.87
C MET A 47 -1.26 -1.69 6.15
N GLN A 48 -0.36 -1.74 5.18
CA GLN A 48 0.92 -1.06 5.28
C GLN A 48 1.58 -0.87 3.92
N ILE A 49 2.56 0.02 3.88
CA ILE A 49 3.47 0.20 2.77
C ILE A 49 4.68 -0.68 3.03
N ILE A 50 5.13 -1.38 2.01
CA ILE A 50 6.35 -2.18 2.03
C ILE A 50 7.31 -1.74 0.94
N HIS A 51 8.58 -2.08 1.10
CA HIS A 51 9.64 -1.66 0.19
C HIS A 51 9.91 -2.73 -0.87
N ASP A 52 10.04 -2.35 -2.13
CA ASP A 52 10.51 -3.20 -3.23
C ASP A 52 11.78 -2.60 -3.82
N ARG A 53 12.89 -2.72 -3.10
CA ARG A 53 14.22 -2.19 -3.46
C ARG A 53 14.22 -0.68 -3.70
N ASP A 54 13.86 -0.25 -4.90
CA ASP A 54 13.78 1.14 -5.36
C ASP A 54 12.33 1.63 -5.51
N HIS A 55 11.38 0.95 -4.88
CA HIS A 55 9.96 1.21 -5.08
C HIS A 55 9.14 0.95 -3.81
N TRP A 56 8.04 1.66 -3.68
CA TRP A 56 7.06 1.50 -2.59
C TRP A 56 5.77 0.93 -3.13
N VAL A 57 5.27 -0.11 -2.49
CA VAL A 57 3.98 -0.72 -2.78
C VAL A 57 3.10 -0.76 -1.52
N ALA A 58 1.79 -0.68 -1.70
CA ALA A 58 0.84 -0.82 -0.61
C ALA A 58 0.27 -2.24 -0.57
N VAL A 59 0.16 -2.81 0.62
CA VAL A 59 -0.42 -4.13 0.87
C VAL A 59 -1.43 -4.08 1.99
N ALA A 60 -2.44 -4.94 1.94
CA ALA A 60 -3.46 -5.03 2.97
C ALA A 60 -4.04 -6.45 3.05
N THR A 61 -4.61 -6.79 4.20
CA THR A 61 -5.59 -7.89 4.32
C THR A 61 -6.94 -7.30 4.64
N MET A 62 -7.93 -7.62 3.82
CA MET A 62 -9.31 -7.16 3.98
C MET A 62 -10.26 -8.30 3.60
N GLY A 63 -11.20 -8.63 4.48
CA GLY A 63 -12.14 -9.72 4.24
C GLY A 63 -11.47 -11.06 3.95
N GLY A 64 -10.29 -11.32 4.52
CA GLY A 64 -9.50 -12.52 4.30
C GLY A 64 -8.67 -12.54 2.99
N GLU A 65 -8.79 -11.54 2.14
CA GLU A 65 -7.98 -11.40 0.92
C GLU A 65 -6.71 -10.61 1.19
N VAL A 66 -5.57 -11.05 0.64
CA VAL A 66 -4.33 -10.28 0.59
C VAL A 66 -4.35 -9.41 -0.67
N LEU A 67 -4.32 -8.10 -0.49
CA LEU A 67 -4.38 -7.10 -1.54
C LEU A 67 -3.01 -6.47 -1.76
N LEU A 68 -2.68 -6.16 -3.02
CA LEU A 68 -1.49 -5.42 -3.40
C LEU A 68 -1.85 -4.33 -4.40
N ALA A 69 -1.43 -3.09 -4.12
CA ALA A 69 -1.56 -1.96 -5.03
C ALA A 69 -0.18 -1.40 -5.38
N ASP A 70 0.12 -1.35 -6.67
CA ASP A 70 1.38 -0.88 -7.22
C ASP A 70 1.14 0.18 -8.29
N SER A 71 1.60 1.40 -8.04
CA SER A 71 1.46 2.55 -8.95
C SER A 71 2.29 2.45 -10.24
N LEU A 72 3.19 1.50 -10.36
CA LEU A 72 3.92 1.18 -11.59
C LEU A 72 3.40 -0.10 -12.28
N ASN A 73 2.43 -0.77 -11.66
CA ASN A 73 1.86 -2.02 -12.13
C ASN A 73 2.92 -3.09 -12.51
N ARG A 74 4.01 -3.14 -11.74
CA ARG A 74 5.07 -4.14 -11.94
C ARG A 74 4.56 -5.54 -11.56
N GLY A 75 5.29 -6.57 -11.98
CA GLY A 75 5.13 -7.92 -11.41
C GLY A 75 5.50 -7.93 -9.92
N ILE A 76 4.97 -8.89 -9.18
CA ILE A 76 5.36 -9.08 -7.77
C ILE A 76 6.76 -9.66 -7.74
N SER A 77 7.74 -8.89 -7.25
CA SER A 77 9.14 -9.32 -7.17
C SER A 77 9.35 -10.37 -6.08
N ASP A 78 10.41 -11.17 -6.19
CA ASP A 78 10.79 -12.12 -5.12
C ASP A 78 11.03 -11.42 -3.78
N TYR A 79 11.49 -10.17 -3.82
CA TYR A 79 11.71 -9.36 -2.62
C TYR A 79 10.37 -8.98 -1.94
N VAL A 80 9.36 -8.64 -2.70
CA VAL A 80 8.00 -8.41 -2.18
C VAL A 80 7.38 -9.73 -1.72
N ILE A 81 7.56 -10.82 -2.48
CA ILE A 81 7.07 -12.16 -2.11
C ILE A 81 7.61 -12.57 -0.75
N ALA A 82 8.91 -12.38 -0.49
CA ALA A 82 9.51 -12.71 0.80
C ALA A 82 8.84 -11.97 1.96
N GLN A 83 8.56 -10.67 1.81
CA GLN A 83 7.86 -9.88 2.82
C GLN A 83 6.41 -10.32 3.00
N LEU A 84 5.69 -10.60 1.91
CA LEU A 84 4.31 -11.09 1.99
C LEU A 84 4.21 -12.43 2.71
N LYS A 85 5.18 -13.33 2.51
CA LYS A 85 5.27 -14.62 3.22
C LYS A 85 5.37 -14.45 4.73
N GLU A 86 6.17 -13.49 5.18
CA GLU A 86 6.34 -13.22 6.61
C GLU A 86 5.07 -12.56 7.19
N LEU A 87 4.60 -11.50 6.53
CA LEU A 87 3.44 -10.74 6.98
C LEU A 87 2.16 -11.55 6.99
N TYR A 88 1.91 -12.30 5.92
CA TYR A 88 0.65 -13.01 5.70
C TYR A 88 0.80 -14.53 5.80
N LYS A 89 1.70 -14.99 6.66
CA LYS A 89 1.97 -16.42 6.88
C LYS A 89 0.69 -17.23 7.16
N ARG A 90 -0.30 -16.65 7.80
CA ARG A 90 -1.58 -17.31 8.12
C ARG A 90 -2.54 -17.40 6.94
N ASN A 91 -2.28 -16.67 5.86
CA ASN A 91 -3.06 -16.72 4.63
C ASN A 91 -2.49 -17.72 3.60
N ILE A 92 -1.37 -18.38 3.95
CA ILE A 92 -0.76 -19.43 3.12
C ILE A 92 -1.63 -20.69 3.26
N ASP A 93 -2.04 -21.25 2.14
CA ASP A 93 -2.85 -22.46 2.11
C ASP A 93 -2.03 -23.74 2.42
N LEU A 94 -2.72 -24.91 2.46
CA LEU A 94 -2.09 -26.19 2.75
C LEU A 94 -1.09 -26.64 1.68
N ASP A 95 -1.22 -26.13 0.47
CA ASP A 95 -0.31 -26.42 -0.65
C ASP A 95 0.92 -25.51 -0.65
N GLY A 96 1.04 -24.66 0.35
CA GLY A 96 2.13 -23.68 0.47
C GLY A 96 1.98 -22.53 -0.52
N CYS A 97 0.78 -22.13 -0.87
CA CYS A 97 0.52 -21.03 -1.78
C CYS A 97 -0.11 -19.83 -1.06
N LEU A 98 0.31 -18.63 -1.45
CA LEU A 98 -0.30 -17.37 -1.03
C LEU A 98 -1.05 -16.75 -2.21
N SER A 99 -2.34 -16.59 -2.06
CA SER A 99 -3.16 -15.86 -3.04
C SER A 99 -3.09 -14.36 -2.80
N VAL A 100 -2.58 -13.61 -3.76
CA VAL A 100 -2.46 -12.15 -3.71
C VAL A 100 -3.33 -11.54 -4.81
N THR A 101 -4.20 -10.63 -4.45
CA THR A 101 -5.04 -9.90 -5.40
C THR A 101 -4.39 -8.57 -5.74
N LYS A 102 -3.91 -8.41 -6.97
CA LYS A 102 -3.47 -7.12 -7.50
C LYS A 102 -4.69 -6.24 -7.76
N VAL A 103 -4.75 -5.13 -7.06
CA VAL A 103 -5.86 -4.17 -7.19
C VAL A 103 -5.52 -3.15 -8.26
N GLN A 104 -6.44 -2.90 -9.18
CA GLN A 104 -6.28 -1.78 -10.11
C GLN A 104 -6.28 -0.46 -9.34
N CYS A 105 -5.25 0.33 -9.60
CA CYS A 105 -5.02 1.60 -8.93
C CYS A 105 -4.50 2.66 -9.91
N ASP A 106 -4.49 3.91 -9.48
CA ASP A 106 -3.90 5.00 -10.25
C ASP A 106 -2.41 4.75 -10.47
N GLN A 107 -1.95 5.03 -11.70
CA GLN A 107 -0.56 4.84 -12.08
C GLN A 107 0.22 6.16 -12.00
N GLN A 108 1.42 6.11 -11.43
CA GLN A 108 2.34 7.24 -11.43
C GLN A 108 2.91 7.47 -12.83
N THR A 109 3.21 8.72 -13.14
CA THR A 109 3.77 9.11 -14.45
C THR A 109 5.28 9.42 -14.39
N ASN A 110 5.90 9.27 -13.23
CA ASN A 110 7.32 9.54 -13.00
C ASN A 110 7.93 8.44 -12.11
N SER A 111 9.23 8.49 -11.88
CA SER A 111 9.97 7.48 -11.09
C SER A 111 10.12 7.81 -9.59
N ALA A 112 9.58 8.94 -9.11
CA ALA A 112 9.87 9.44 -7.76
C ALA A 112 8.66 9.44 -6.80
N ASP A 113 7.44 9.31 -7.32
CA ASP A 113 6.23 9.52 -6.51
C ASP A 113 5.58 8.22 -6.01
N CYS A 114 6.25 7.06 -6.14
CA CYS A 114 5.72 5.77 -5.66
C CYS A 114 5.28 5.80 -4.20
N GLY A 115 6.06 6.42 -3.32
CA GLY A 115 5.70 6.56 -1.92
C GLY A 115 4.46 7.43 -1.70
N LEU A 116 4.21 8.44 -2.55
CA LEU A 116 2.98 9.24 -2.47
C LEU A 116 1.76 8.42 -2.86
N TYR A 117 1.87 7.63 -3.94
CA TYR A 117 0.79 6.76 -4.38
C TYR A 117 0.51 5.65 -3.37
N ALA A 118 1.56 5.01 -2.83
CA ALA A 118 1.41 4.01 -1.79
C ALA A 118 0.72 4.58 -0.54
N ALA A 119 1.11 5.80 -0.11
CA ALA A 119 0.44 6.51 0.98
C ALA A 119 -1.03 6.81 0.66
N ALA A 120 -1.33 7.21 -0.57
CA ALA A 120 -2.70 7.48 -0.99
C ALA A 120 -3.55 6.20 -0.96
N PHE A 121 -3.02 5.06 -1.43
CA PHE A 121 -3.74 3.78 -1.42
C PHE A 121 -4.04 3.31 0.01
N VAL A 122 -3.07 3.40 0.90
CA VAL A 122 -3.26 3.04 2.32
C VAL A 122 -4.28 3.97 2.98
N PHE A 123 -4.30 5.27 2.67
CA PHE A 123 -5.31 6.20 3.19
C PHE A 123 -6.72 5.93 2.62
N GLU A 124 -6.82 5.53 1.34
CA GLU A 124 -8.10 5.10 0.78
C GLU A 124 -8.64 3.87 1.53
N TRP A 125 -7.79 2.86 1.74
CA TRP A 125 -8.18 1.68 2.52
C TRP A 125 -8.54 2.03 3.96
N ALA A 126 -7.76 2.88 4.63
CA ALA A 126 -8.05 3.33 6.00
C ALA A 126 -9.39 4.07 6.12
N THR A 127 -9.89 4.66 5.04
CA THR A 127 -11.21 5.32 4.97
C THR A 127 -12.28 4.45 4.33
N CYS A 128 -12.07 3.12 4.29
CA CYS A 128 -12.99 2.12 3.76
C CYS A 128 -13.32 2.30 2.26
N SER A 129 -12.42 2.90 1.50
CA SER A 129 -12.54 3.01 0.04
C SER A 129 -11.90 1.79 -0.63
N SER A 130 -12.64 1.09 -1.46
CA SER A 130 -12.11 -0.02 -2.27
C SER A 130 -11.65 0.43 -3.67
N ASN A 131 -11.92 1.67 -4.05
CA ASN A 131 -11.57 2.20 -5.37
C ASN A 131 -10.27 3.00 -5.31
N LEU A 132 -9.19 2.42 -5.81
CA LEU A 132 -7.88 3.05 -5.91
C LEU A 132 -7.62 3.75 -7.26
N GLN A 133 -8.58 3.72 -8.18
CA GLN A 133 -8.55 4.47 -9.44
C GLN A 133 -9.23 5.84 -9.25
N CYS A 134 -8.66 6.64 -8.38
CA CYS A 134 -9.27 7.89 -7.93
C CYS A 134 -8.95 9.09 -8.82
N GLY A 135 -7.95 9.01 -9.70
CA GLY A 135 -7.45 10.14 -10.46
C GLY A 135 -6.82 11.18 -9.53
N PHE A 136 -5.80 10.81 -8.77
CA PHE A 136 -5.16 11.72 -7.82
C PHE A 136 -4.54 12.95 -8.51
N VAL A 137 -4.59 14.11 -7.84
CA VAL A 137 -3.99 15.35 -8.31
C VAL A 137 -2.51 15.39 -7.92
N CYS A 138 -1.63 14.80 -8.75
CA CYS A 138 -0.20 14.59 -8.46
C CYS A 138 0.50 15.83 -7.88
N GLY A 139 0.27 17.02 -8.47
CA GLY A 139 0.91 18.26 -8.04
C GLY A 139 0.58 18.70 -6.61
N SER A 140 -0.49 18.17 -6.01
CA SER A 140 -0.89 18.50 -4.64
C SER A 140 -0.59 17.39 -3.61
N MET A 141 -0.28 16.17 -4.06
CA MET A 141 -0.15 15.01 -3.18
C MET A 141 0.91 15.21 -2.09
N ARG A 142 2.08 15.72 -2.42
CA ARG A 142 3.19 15.93 -1.47
C ARG A 142 2.83 16.93 -0.37
N LYS A 143 2.20 18.04 -0.75
CA LYS A 143 1.72 19.05 0.21
C LYS A 143 0.62 18.47 1.10
N HIS A 144 -0.28 17.68 0.51
CA HIS A 144 -1.38 17.03 1.20
C HIS A 144 -0.88 16.02 2.24
N LEU A 145 0.05 15.11 1.84
CA LEU A 145 0.65 14.13 2.75
C LEU A 145 1.33 14.82 3.94
N ARG A 146 2.13 15.87 3.67
CA ARG A 146 2.75 16.66 4.75
C ARG A 146 1.71 17.19 5.73
N ARG A 147 0.62 17.73 5.23
CA ARG A 147 -0.48 18.23 6.08
C ARG A 147 -1.06 17.11 6.95
N CYS A 148 -1.38 15.96 6.36
CA CYS A 148 -1.93 14.82 7.09
C CYS A 148 -1.01 14.36 8.23
N LEU A 149 0.30 14.29 7.98
CA LEU A 149 1.29 13.89 8.98
C LEU A 149 1.44 14.94 10.10
N VAL A 150 1.45 16.23 9.76
CA VAL A 150 1.55 17.33 10.76
C VAL A 150 0.28 17.38 11.62
N GLU A 151 -0.89 17.24 11.02
CA GLU A 151 -2.17 17.25 11.73
C GLU A 151 -2.50 15.90 12.40
N SER A 152 -1.66 14.87 12.20
CA SER A 152 -1.91 13.48 12.66
C SER A 152 -3.31 12.99 12.27
N ARG A 153 -3.72 13.26 11.04
CA ARG A 153 -5.07 12.99 10.55
C ARG A 153 -5.05 12.38 9.17
N VAL A 154 -5.73 11.24 8.99
CA VAL A 154 -5.98 10.67 7.67
C VAL A 154 -7.07 11.49 6.98
N ILE A 155 -6.72 12.04 5.82
CA ILE A 155 -7.64 12.75 4.92
C ILE A 155 -7.42 12.15 3.54
N PRO A 156 -8.47 11.71 2.82
CA PRO A 156 -8.32 11.21 1.45
C PRO A 156 -7.59 12.18 0.55
N PHE A 157 -6.74 11.67 -0.33
CA PHE A 157 -5.96 12.50 -1.22
C PHE A 157 -6.85 13.26 -2.22
N PRO A 158 -6.46 14.47 -2.64
CA PRO A 158 -7.20 15.25 -3.63
C PRO A 158 -7.34 14.48 -4.94
N ARG A 159 -8.57 14.43 -5.44
CA ARG A 159 -8.94 13.70 -6.67
C ARG A 159 -9.31 14.67 -7.77
N GLN A 160 -9.05 14.32 -9.01
CA GLN A 160 -9.58 15.02 -10.18
C GLN A 160 -11.09 14.76 -10.24
N ARG A 161 -11.86 15.78 -10.60
CA ARG A 161 -13.29 15.58 -10.90
C ARG A 161 -13.40 14.74 -12.18
N LYS A 162 -13.69 13.44 -12.05
CA LYS A 162 -14.01 12.62 -13.23
C LYS A 162 -15.42 13.00 -13.71
N SER A 163 -15.51 13.54 -14.91
CA SER A 163 -16.74 13.53 -15.69
C SER A 163 -16.83 12.16 -16.36
N GLY A 164 -17.66 11.25 -15.83
CA GLY A 164 -17.94 10.00 -16.53
C GLY A 164 -17.83 8.72 -15.69
N ARG A 165 -18.59 7.75 -16.10
CA ARG A 165 -18.92 6.43 -15.58
C ARG A 165 -17.87 5.75 -14.68
N SER A 166 -18.39 5.17 -13.59
CA SER A 166 -17.72 4.14 -12.78
C SER A 166 -17.13 3.05 -13.69
N THR A 167 -15.82 2.95 -13.75
CA THR A 167 -15.14 1.83 -14.39
C THR A 167 -15.21 0.62 -13.47
N HIS A 168 -15.55 -0.54 -14.01
CA HIS A 168 -15.44 -1.83 -13.33
C HIS A 168 -14.04 -1.94 -12.72
N ILE A 169 -13.97 -2.20 -11.40
CA ILE A 169 -12.71 -2.49 -10.71
C ILE A 169 -12.29 -3.89 -11.16
N SER A 170 -11.28 -3.97 -12.01
CA SER A 170 -10.66 -5.25 -12.37
C SER A 170 -9.68 -5.62 -11.24
N LYS A 171 -9.79 -6.86 -10.78
CA LYS A 171 -8.87 -7.47 -9.82
C LYS A 171 -8.17 -8.62 -10.52
N GLU A 172 -6.85 -8.66 -10.45
CA GLU A 172 -6.05 -9.78 -10.93
C GLU A 172 -5.58 -10.62 -9.75
N LYS A 173 -5.96 -11.88 -9.72
CA LYS A 173 -5.51 -12.81 -8.68
C LYS A 173 -4.22 -13.48 -9.12
N VAL A 174 -3.16 -13.30 -8.34
CA VAL A 174 -1.86 -13.92 -8.54
C VAL A 174 -1.64 -14.94 -7.43
N VAL A 175 -1.35 -16.18 -7.80
CA VAL A 175 -0.98 -17.23 -6.83
C VAL A 175 0.53 -17.31 -6.77
N VAL A 176 1.07 -17.09 -5.59
CA VAL A 176 2.50 -17.13 -5.33
C VAL A 176 2.83 -18.40 -4.57
N LYS A 177 3.69 -19.26 -5.14
CA LYS A 177 4.19 -20.43 -4.43
C LYS A 177 5.21 -20.00 -3.38
N VAL A 178 5.04 -20.48 -2.16
CA VAL A 178 5.76 -20.01 -0.97
C VAL A 178 6.77 -21.05 -0.52
#